data_d2a68b1e5fd51487b9db2ad57532c89a
#
_entry.id   d2a68b1e5fd51487b9db2ad57532c89a
#
_cell.length_a   1.000
_cell.length_b   1.000
_cell.length_c   1.000
_cell.angle_alpha   90.00
_cell.angle_beta   90.00
_cell.angle_gamma   90.00
#
_symmetry.space_group_name_H-M   'P 1'
#
loop_
_entity.id
_entity.type
_entity.pdbx_description
1 polymer ?
#
loop_
_entity_poly.entity_id
_entity_poly.type
_entity_poly.pdbx_seq_one_letter_code
_entity_poly.pdbx_strand_id
1 'polypeptide(L)'
;MTGHTPAGNNTANIIKRNEMTLIKSISGIRGTIGGRVGNTLNPLDIVKFTSAYATFIRRTSKVASNKIVVGRDARISGPMVRKVVCGTLMGMGFDVVDIGLATTPTTEIAVTMEGACGGIIITASHNPRMWNALKLLNEKGEFLNKEEGNE
;
A
#
# COMPACT_ATOMS: atom_id res chain seq x y z
N MET A 1 -53.37 -11.33 3.91
CA MET A 1 -52.63 -10.12 3.51
C MET A 1 -51.14 -10.46 3.57
N THR A 2 -50.59 -10.79 2.46
CA THR A 2 -49.16 -11.12 2.31
C THR A 2 -48.42 -9.87 1.87
N GLY A 3 -47.71 -9.26 2.80
CA GLY A 3 -46.83 -8.13 2.52
C GLY A 3 -45.61 -8.58 1.76
N HIS A 4 -45.55 -8.27 0.48
CA HIS A 4 -44.38 -8.44 -0.36
C HIS A 4 -43.39 -7.31 -0.06
N THR A 5 -42.30 -7.63 0.62
CA THR A 5 -41.15 -6.69 0.75
C THR A 5 -40.37 -6.71 -0.54
N PRO A 6 -40.16 -5.58 -1.24
CA PRO A 6 -39.39 -5.57 -2.47
C PRO A 6 -37.93 -5.84 -2.16
N ALA A 7 -37.34 -6.81 -2.84
CA ALA A 7 -35.92 -7.07 -2.89
C ALA A 7 -35.24 -5.92 -3.70
N GLY A 8 -35.18 -4.75 -3.09
CA GLY A 8 -34.44 -3.62 -3.62
C GLY A 8 -33.12 -3.48 -2.89
N ASN A 9 -32.03 -3.62 -3.60
CA ASN A 9 -30.67 -3.06 -3.34
C ASN A 9 -29.47 -3.98 -3.59
N ASN A 10 -29.66 -5.13 -4.22
CA ASN A 10 -28.50 -5.94 -4.58
C ASN A 10 -27.77 -5.45 -5.85
N THR A 11 -28.51 -4.79 -6.75
CA THR A 11 -27.94 -4.31 -8.03
C THR A 11 -27.04 -3.09 -7.87
N ALA A 12 -27.38 -2.17 -6.97
CA ALA A 12 -26.56 -0.98 -6.70
C ALA A 12 -25.23 -1.32 -6.02
N ASN A 13 -25.20 -2.35 -5.17
CA ASN A 13 -23.97 -2.84 -4.55
C ASN A 13 -23.07 -3.63 -5.52
N ILE A 14 -23.65 -4.28 -6.52
CA ILE A 14 -22.92 -4.99 -7.56
C ILE A 14 -22.28 -4.01 -8.55
N ILE A 15 -22.95 -2.91 -8.87
CA ILE A 15 -22.46 -1.87 -9.77
C ILE A 15 -21.25 -1.14 -9.14
N LYS A 16 -21.32 -0.84 -7.84
CA LYS A 16 -20.17 -0.23 -7.11
C LYS A 16 -18.93 -1.12 -7.04
N ARG A 17 -19.07 -2.44 -7.14
CA ARG A 17 -17.94 -3.39 -7.14
C ARG A 17 -17.13 -3.40 -8.45
N ASN A 18 -17.63 -2.78 -9.50
CA ASN A 18 -16.97 -2.71 -10.82
C ASN A 18 -16.30 -1.37 -11.12
N GLU A 19 -16.40 -0.38 -10.23
CA GLU A 19 -15.73 0.90 -10.42
C GLU A 19 -14.21 0.74 -10.32
N MET A 20 -13.51 1.34 -11.28
CA MET A 20 -12.05 1.44 -11.23
C MET A 20 -11.66 2.52 -10.22
N THR A 21 -11.14 2.11 -9.09
CA THR A 21 -10.68 3.02 -8.03
C THR A 21 -9.17 3.04 -7.89
N LEU A 22 -8.46 2.12 -8.54
CA LEU A 22 -7.00 2.02 -8.46
C LEU A 22 -6.34 3.24 -9.10
N ILE A 23 -5.68 4.03 -8.28
CA ILE A 23 -4.93 5.22 -8.68
C ILE A 23 -3.45 4.95 -8.44
N LYS A 24 -2.68 5.09 -9.50
CA LYS A 24 -1.22 4.96 -9.48
C LYS A 24 -0.58 6.34 -9.56
N SER A 25 0.37 6.60 -8.71
CA SER A 25 1.21 7.78 -8.76
C SER A 25 2.66 7.39 -8.49
N ILE A 26 3.57 8.30 -8.75
CA ILE A 26 5.00 8.08 -8.55
C ILE A 26 5.31 7.72 -7.09
N SER A 27 4.67 8.41 -6.16
CA SER A 27 4.89 8.22 -4.73
C SER A 27 4.06 7.10 -4.11
N GLY A 28 3.25 6.37 -4.90
CA GLY A 28 2.47 5.26 -4.38
C GLY A 28 1.22 4.90 -5.14
N ILE A 29 0.46 3.98 -4.59
CA ILE A 29 -0.79 3.47 -5.13
C ILE A 29 -1.88 3.54 -4.08
N ARG A 30 -3.10 3.82 -4.50
CA ARG A 30 -4.28 3.83 -3.63
C ARG A 30 -5.50 3.28 -4.35
N GLY A 31 -6.42 2.75 -3.60
CA GLY A 31 -7.69 2.24 -4.12
C GLY A 31 -8.59 1.71 -3.02
N THR A 32 -9.79 1.33 -3.40
CA THR A 32 -10.70 0.62 -2.50
C THR A 32 -10.24 -0.82 -2.30
N ILE A 33 -10.45 -1.33 -1.11
CA ILE A 33 -10.13 -2.72 -0.77
C ILE A 33 -11.21 -3.65 -1.31
N GLY A 34 -10.79 -4.76 -1.90
CA GLY A 34 -11.67 -5.72 -2.56
C GLY A 34 -11.90 -5.40 -4.03
N GLY A 35 -12.81 -6.14 -4.69
CA GLY A 35 -13.11 -5.97 -6.09
C GLY A 35 -12.20 -6.75 -7.03
N ARG A 36 -12.13 -6.31 -8.29
CA ARG A 36 -11.36 -7.00 -9.33
C ARG A 36 -9.90 -6.59 -9.36
N VAL A 37 -9.03 -7.54 -9.67
CA VAL A 37 -7.60 -7.30 -9.94
C VAL A 37 -7.43 -6.24 -11.02
N GLY A 38 -6.57 -5.28 -10.78
CA GLY A 38 -6.29 -4.17 -11.69
C GLY A 38 -7.26 -2.99 -11.58
N ASN A 39 -8.42 -3.15 -10.94
CA ASN A 39 -9.42 -2.08 -10.80
C ASN A 39 -9.44 -1.47 -9.40
N THR A 40 -8.99 -2.21 -8.41
CA THR A 40 -9.00 -1.82 -6.99
C THR A 40 -7.69 -2.22 -6.35
N LEU A 41 -7.47 -1.83 -5.09
CA LEU A 41 -6.31 -2.27 -4.32
C LEU A 41 -6.62 -3.63 -3.67
N ASN A 42 -6.45 -4.71 -4.40
CA ASN A 42 -6.64 -6.06 -3.88
C ASN A 42 -5.29 -6.74 -3.55
N PRO A 43 -5.27 -7.92 -2.89
CA PRO A 43 -4.02 -8.58 -2.51
C PRO A 43 -3.05 -8.85 -3.67
N LEU A 44 -3.53 -9.19 -4.87
CA LEU A 44 -2.65 -9.42 -6.03
C LEU A 44 -2.02 -8.14 -6.52
N ASP A 45 -2.76 -7.03 -6.53
CA ASP A 45 -2.23 -5.71 -6.86
C ASP A 45 -1.19 -5.26 -5.83
N ILE A 46 -1.44 -5.50 -4.53
CA ILE A 46 -0.49 -5.20 -3.46
C ILE A 46 0.82 -5.96 -3.66
N VAL A 47 0.75 -7.26 -3.95
CA VAL A 47 1.94 -8.09 -4.25
C VAL A 47 2.70 -7.53 -5.44
N LYS A 48 2.00 -7.24 -6.54
CA LYS A 48 2.58 -6.71 -7.77
C LYS A 48 3.34 -5.39 -7.54
N PHE A 49 2.70 -4.43 -6.88
CA PHE A 49 3.31 -3.12 -6.65
C PHE A 49 4.42 -3.17 -5.60
N THR A 50 4.27 -3.96 -4.56
CA THR A 50 5.33 -4.17 -3.56
C THR A 50 6.55 -4.82 -4.20
N SER A 51 6.36 -5.80 -5.07
CA SER A 51 7.45 -6.46 -5.81
C SER A 51 8.16 -5.51 -6.75
N ALA A 52 7.42 -4.68 -7.48
CA ALA A 52 7.99 -3.66 -8.37
C ALA A 52 8.82 -2.64 -7.57
N TYR A 53 8.28 -2.14 -6.46
CA TYR A 53 8.99 -1.23 -5.57
C TYR A 53 10.28 -1.86 -5.01
N ALA A 54 10.20 -3.09 -4.52
CA ALA A 54 11.35 -3.79 -3.96
C ALA A 54 12.47 -3.98 -5.00
N THR A 55 12.10 -4.32 -6.23
CA THR A 55 13.05 -4.44 -7.35
C THR A 55 13.69 -3.10 -7.66
N PHE A 56 12.90 -2.04 -7.71
CA PHE A 56 13.38 -0.67 -7.93
C PHE A 56 14.36 -0.23 -6.84
N ILE A 57 13.99 -0.37 -5.56
CA ILE A 57 14.84 0.01 -4.43
C ILE A 57 16.17 -0.76 -4.42
N ARG A 58 16.14 -2.05 -4.71
CA ARG A 58 17.37 -2.86 -4.78
C ARG A 58 18.35 -2.34 -5.83
N ARG A 59 17.83 -1.82 -6.93
CA ARG A 59 18.63 -1.28 -8.03
C ARG A 59 19.11 0.14 -7.79
N THR A 60 18.30 0.98 -7.14
CA THR A 60 18.54 2.43 -7.08
C THR A 60 19.03 2.95 -5.75
N SER A 61 18.78 2.24 -4.65
CA SER A 61 19.22 2.70 -3.32
C SER A 61 20.74 2.77 -3.23
N LYS A 62 21.23 3.87 -2.69
CA LYS A 62 22.65 4.12 -2.43
C LYS A 62 23.12 3.60 -1.07
N VAL A 63 22.19 3.09 -0.26
CA VAL A 63 22.48 2.52 1.05
C VAL A 63 22.70 1.03 0.91
N ALA A 64 23.83 0.54 1.39
CA ALA A 64 24.15 -0.88 1.44
C ALA A 64 23.39 -1.57 2.59
N SER A 65 22.07 -1.64 2.45
CA SER A 65 21.17 -2.23 3.42
C SER A 65 20.09 -3.04 2.72
N ASN A 66 19.62 -4.06 3.39
CA ASN A 66 18.51 -4.89 2.94
C ASN A 66 17.23 -4.64 3.75
N LYS A 67 17.23 -3.61 4.60
CA LYS A 67 16.10 -3.26 5.46
C LYS A 67 15.11 -2.37 4.72
N ILE A 68 13.83 -2.68 4.87
CA ILE A 68 12.72 -1.80 4.47
C ILE A 68 11.83 -1.57 5.69
N VAL A 69 11.58 -0.32 6.02
CA VAL A 69 10.66 0.06 7.10
C VAL A 69 9.23 0.00 6.59
N VAL A 70 8.34 -0.56 7.39
CA VAL A 70 6.89 -0.59 7.12
C VAL A 70 6.14 -0.04 8.32
N GLY A 71 5.36 1.02 8.07
CA GLY A 71 4.45 1.61 9.05
C GLY A 71 3.02 1.66 8.50
N ARG A 72 2.02 1.75 9.38
CA ARG A 72 0.62 1.84 8.98
C ARG A 72 -0.21 2.71 9.91
N ASP A 73 -1.30 3.24 9.40
CA ASP A 73 -2.35 3.85 10.22
C ASP A 73 -3.31 2.80 10.81
N ALA A 74 -4.34 3.26 11.52
CA ALA A 74 -5.30 2.41 12.23
C ALA A 74 -6.48 1.94 11.35
N ARG A 75 -6.41 2.04 10.01
CA ARG A 75 -7.48 1.56 9.13
C ARG A 75 -7.74 0.07 9.31
N ILE A 76 -9.01 -0.34 9.20
CA ILE A 76 -9.42 -1.74 9.36
C ILE A 76 -8.69 -2.68 8.39
N SER A 77 -8.45 -2.26 7.16
CA SER A 77 -7.71 -3.03 6.17
C SER A 77 -6.19 -3.05 6.40
N GLY A 78 -5.67 -2.20 7.28
CA GLY A 78 -4.26 -2.07 7.56
C GLY A 78 -3.55 -3.38 7.89
N PRO A 79 -4.06 -4.19 8.84
CA PRO A 79 -3.45 -5.48 9.18
C PRO A 79 -3.32 -6.44 7.99
N MET A 80 -4.33 -6.52 7.14
CA MET A 80 -4.29 -7.37 5.94
C MET A 80 -3.25 -6.86 4.94
N VAL A 81 -3.29 -5.58 4.62
CA VAL A 81 -2.35 -4.95 3.69
C VAL A 81 -0.91 -5.11 4.19
N ARG A 82 -0.67 -4.88 5.48
CA ARG A 82 0.64 -5.07 6.10
C ARG A 82 1.16 -6.49 5.94
N LYS A 83 0.33 -7.49 6.18
CA LYS A 83 0.72 -8.91 6.03
C LYS A 83 1.16 -9.22 4.60
N VAL A 84 0.44 -8.73 3.61
CA VAL A 84 0.77 -8.94 2.20
C VAL A 84 2.06 -8.20 1.82
N VAL A 85 2.21 -6.95 2.22
CA VAL A 85 3.42 -6.15 1.99
C VAL A 85 4.64 -6.79 2.64
N CYS A 86 4.58 -7.09 3.94
CA CYS A 86 5.71 -7.68 4.67
C CYS A 86 6.07 -9.06 4.12
N GLY A 87 5.08 -9.91 3.85
CA GLY A 87 5.31 -11.23 3.28
C GLY A 87 5.98 -11.16 1.90
N THR A 88 5.55 -10.24 1.05
CA THR A 88 6.15 -10.02 -0.27
C THR A 88 7.60 -9.54 -0.17
N LEU A 89 7.88 -8.56 0.69
CA LEU A 89 9.23 -8.05 0.91
C LEU A 89 10.17 -9.14 1.44
N MET A 90 9.74 -9.91 2.43
CA MET A 90 10.51 -11.03 2.96
C MET A 90 10.75 -12.11 1.90
N GLY A 91 9.74 -12.44 1.10
CA GLY A 91 9.86 -13.38 -0.01
C GLY A 91 10.84 -12.93 -1.09
N MET A 92 11.05 -11.62 -1.23
CA MET A 92 12.06 -11.04 -2.13
C MET A 92 13.43 -10.84 -1.49
N GLY A 93 13.63 -11.28 -0.25
CA GLY A 93 14.91 -11.28 0.45
C GLY A 93 15.22 -9.99 1.19
N PHE A 94 14.23 -9.19 1.54
CA PHE A 94 14.40 -8.01 2.39
C PHE A 94 14.14 -8.33 3.86
N ASP A 95 14.85 -7.64 4.73
CA ASP A 95 14.58 -7.59 6.16
C ASP A 95 13.55 -6.49 6.43
N VAL A 96 12.40 -6.85 6.96
CA VAL A 96 11.33 -5.91 7.25
C VAL A 96 11.45 -5.38 8.67
N VAL A 97 11.56 -4.06 8.80
CA VAL A 97 11.43 -3.36 10.08
C VAL A 97 10.00 -2.86 10.21
N ASP A 98 9.15 -3.65 10.83
CA ASP A 98 7.75 -3.33 11.05
C ASP A 98 7.59 -2.48 12.31
N ILE A 99 7.31 -1.19 12.14
CA ILE A 99 7.11 -0.26 13.24
C ILE A 99 5.65 -0.16 13.71
N GLY A 100 4.75 -0.95 13.10
CA GLY A 100 3.36 -1.04 13.50
C GLY A 100 2.57 0.24 13.23
N LEU A 101 1.74 0.63 14.20
CA LEU A 101 0.96 1.88 14.14
C LEU A 101 1.92 3.08 14.28
N ALA A 102 2.02 3.86 13.22
CA ALA A 102 2.90 5.01 13.14
C ALA A 102 2.33 6.07 12.20
N THR A 103 2.70 7.32 12.47
CA THR A 103 2.40 8.43 11.58
C THR A 103 3.31 8.40 10.34
N THR A 104 2.93 9.12 9.30
CA THR A 104 3.78 9.33 8.12
C THR A 104 5.15 9.90 8.51
N PRO A 105 5.26 11.01 9.28
CA PRO A 105 6.56 11.53 9.70
C PRO A 105 7.40 10.55 10.50
N THR A 106 6.79 9.77 11.39
CA THR A 106 7.50 8.76 12.17
C THR A 106 8.10 7.69 11.27
N THR A 107 7.37 7.23 10.28
CA THR A 107 7.85 6.24 9.31
C THR A 107 8.98 6.79 8.44
N GLU A 108 8.86 8.02 7.97
CA GLU A 108 9.91 8.72 7.20
C GLU A 108 11.22 8.80 8.00
N ILE A 109 11.15 9.21 9.26
CA ILE A 109 12.32 9.29 10.15
C ILE A 109 12.90 7.90 10.42
N ALA A 110 12.06 6.90 10.61
CA ALA A 110 12.51 5.53 10.88
C ALA A 110 13.38 4.95 9.75
N VAL A 111 13.13 5.31 8.49
CA VAL A 111 13.95 4.89 7.35
C VAL A 111 15.41 5.29 7.55
N THR A 112 15.67 6.52 7.90
CA THR A 112 17.04 7.01 8.11
C THR A 112 17.64 6.51 9.42
N MET A 113 16.87 6.45 10.50
CA MET A 113 17.33 5.93 11.79
C MET A 113 17.74 4.46 11.74
N GLU A 114 17.02 3.64 10.99
CA GLU A 114 17.32 2.21 10.81
C GLU A 114 18.40 1.96 9.76
N GLY A 115 18.86 2.99 9.05
CA GLY A 115 19.74 2.84 7.89
C GLY A 115 19.11 1.96 6.81
N ALA A 116 17.80 2.05 6.64
CA ALA A 116 17.04 1.25 5.68
C ALA A 116 17.24 1.76 4.25
N CYS A 117 17.12 0.86 3.28
CA CYS A 117 17.21 1.22 1.85
C CYS A 117 15.92 1.87 1.32
N GLY A 118 14.83 1.80 2.06
CA GLY A 118 13.56 2.41 1.71
C GLY A 118 12.50 2.17 2.78
N GLY A 119 11.27 2.58 2.48
CA GLY A 119 10.14 2.39 3.37
C GLY A 119 8.80 2.40 2.66
N ILE A 120 7.80 1.82 3.29
CA ILE A 120 6.41 1.81 2.83
C ILE A 120 5.51 2.27 3.98
N ILE A 121 4.65 3.24 3.69
CA ILE A 121 3.62 3.69 4.62
C ILE A 121 2.26 3.22 4.10
N ILE A 122 1.54 2.47 4.91
CA ILE A 122 0.20 1.96 4.60
C ILE A 122 -0.82 2.92 5.21
N THR A 123 -1.27 3.87 4.40
CA THR A 123 -2.25 4.88 4.81
C THR A 123 -2.91 5.53 3.61
N ALA A 124 -4.22 5.66 3.64
CA ALA A 124 -4.98 6.41 2.64
C ALA A 124 -5.32 7.85 3.09
N SER A 125 -4.72 8.32 4.19
CA SER A 125 -4.91 9.70 4.72
C SER A 125 -6.37 10.09 4.87
N HIS A 126 -6.87 11.00 4.03
CA HIS A 126 -8.23 11.54 4.08
C HIS A 126 -9.26 10.75 3.25
N ASN A 127 -8.86 9.70 2.56
CA ASN A 127 -9.79 8.89 1.77
C ASN A 127 -10.80 8.16 2.67
N PRO A 128 -12.01 7.82 2.13
CA PRO A 128 -13.02 7.09 2.87
C PRO A 128 -12.50 5.75 3.44
N ARG A 129 -13.22 5.23 4.42
CA ARG A 129 -12.86 4.05 5.22
C ARG A 129 -12.52 2.79 4.40
N MET A 130 -13.14 2.63 3.22
CA MET A 130 -12.93 1.49 2.31
C MET A 130 -11.63 1.59 1.50
N TRP A 131 -10.94 2.72 1.57
CA TRP A 131 -9.69 2.97 0.86
C TRP A 131 -8.49 2.59 1.71
N ASN A 132 -7.44 2.17 1.03
CA ASN A 132 -6.09 2.14 1.59
C ASN A 132 -5.08 2.51 0.50
N ALA A 133 -3.85 2.70 0.90
CA ALA A 133 -2.78 3.07 -0.01
C ALA A 133 -1.43 2.57 0.48
N LEU A 134 -0.52 2.39 -0.47
CA LEU A 134 0.91 2.22 -0.22
C LEU A 134 1.61 3.50 -0.66
N LYS A 135 2.27 4.17 0.26
CA LYS A 135 3.15 5.31 -0.03
C LYS A 135 4.59 4.85 0.04
N LEU A 136 5.36 5.17 -0.99
CA LEU A 136 6.69 4.61 -1.24
C LEU A 136 7.76 5.65 -0.92
N LEU A 137 8.75 5.26 -0.11
CA LEU A 137 9.85 6.10 0.32
C LEU A 137 11.18 5.59 -0.23
N ASN A 138 12.09 6.52 -0.51
CA ASN A 138 13.49 6.22 -0.81
C ASN A 138 14.32 6.06 0.49
N GLU A 139 15.63 5.86 0.35
CA GLU A 139 16.55 5.67 1.47
C GLU A 139 16.73 6.91 2.36
N LYS A 140 16.29 8.07 1.91
CA LYS A 140 16.29 9.32 2.69
C LYS A 140 15.01 9.50 3.51
N GLY A 141 14.05 8.58 3.39
CA GLY A 141 12.72 8.73 3.99
C GLY A 141 11.84 9.74 3.28
N GLU A 142 12.12 10.04 2.02
CA GLU A 142 11.34 10.95 1.18
C GLU A 142 10.47 10.17 0.21
N PHE A 143 9.33 10.74 -0.18
CA PHE A 143 8.50 10.16 -1.23
C PHE A 143 9.28 10.09 -2.56
N LEU A 144 9.05 9.01 -3.31
CA LEU A 144 9.62 8.87 -4.64
C LEU A 144 9.21 10.07 -5.52
N ASN A 145 10.14 10.58 -6.29
CA ASN A 145 9.94 11.69 -7.22
C ASN A 145 9.74 11.20 -8.67
N LYS A 146 9.52 12.16 -9.60
CA LYS A 146 9.26 11.83 -11.01
C LYS A 146 10.41 11.11 -11.70
N GLU A 147 11.63 11.41 -11.34
CA GLU A 147 12.81 10.78 -11.92
C GLU A 147 12.91 9.33 -11.46
N GLU A 148 12.63 9.09 -10.18
CA GLU A 148 12.60 7.75 -9.58
C GLU A 148 11.42 6.91 -10.04
N GLY A 149 10.27 7.51 -10.34
CA GLY A 149 9.04 6.79 -10.72
C GLY A 149 8.91 6.46 -12.22
N ASN A 150 9.79 6.98 -13.07
CA ASN A 150 9.77 6.72 -14.51
C ASN A 150 10.69 5.56 -14.94
N GLU A 151 11.38 4.92 -14.01
CA GLU A 151 12.14 3.70 -14.23
C GLU A 151 11.29 2.45 -13.91
#